data_8bccaa5a3f4f42c28d9db1cab71d2de0
#
_entry.id   8bccaa5a3f4f42c28d9db1cab71d2de0
#
_cell.length_a   1.000
_cell.length_b   1.000
_cell.length_c   1.000
_cell.angle_alpha   90.00
_cell.angle_beta   90.00
_cell.angle_gamma   90.00
#
_symmetry.space_group_name_H-M   'P 1'
#
loop_
_entity.id
_entity.type
_entity.pdbx_description
1 polymer ?
#
loop_
_entity_poly.entity_id
_entity_poly.type
_entity_poly.pdbx_seq_one_letter_code
_entity_poly.pdbx_strand_id
1 'polypeptide(L)'
;MSKKLIVALVAVALGATATSAQTTTKPQGDTKPAEQAPAPRAPEPPALPVNIRIEVSITDQTGNGTPARKVVSMIAGDRQNTNIRSSASVPVKSPGSTMINYRNVTINVDARPTIVQKEPNKVLITLGLEYLPRSAGGQEEMEAGMASLSERLGLILESGKPMMISQAADPTSDRKITVEVTATILK
;
A
#
# COMPACT_ATOMS: atom_id res chain seq x y z
N MET A 1 24.40 -47.30 5.31
CA MET A 1 25.04 -47.62 4.01
C MET A 1 24.60 -46.54 3.06
N SER A 2 25.34 -45.75 2.46
CA SER A 2 26.70 -45.45 2.07
C SER A 2 26.83 -43.96 1.86
N LYS A 3 27.87 -43.38 2.42
CA LYS A 3 28.36 -42.02 2.20
C LYS A 3 28.93 -41.89 0.78
N LYS A 4 28.68 -40.81 0.07
CA LYS A 4 29.57 -40.36 -1.01
C LYS A 4 29.85 -38.86 -0.85
N LEU A 5 31.07 -38.64 -0.40
CA LEU A 5 31.82 -37.40 -0.33
C LEU A 5 32.36 -37.13 -1.77
N ILE A 6 32.12 -35.93 -2.29
CA ILE A 6 32.82 -35.45 -3.49
C ILE A 6 33.56 -34.17 -3.11
N VAL A 7 34.88 -34.31 -3.07
CA VAL A 7 35.88 -33.22 -2.95
C VAL A 7 36.14 -32.72 -4.36
N ALA A 8 36.02 -31.43 -4.62
CA ALA A 8 36.47 -30.79 -5.84
C ALA A 8 37.59 -29.78 -5.55
N LEU A 9 38.64 -30.00 -6.24
CA LEU A 9 39.98 -29.45 -6.20
C LEU A 9 40.02 -27.98 -6.63
N VAL A 10 40.76 -27.17 -5.86
CA VAL A 10 41.13 -25.80 -6.19
C VAL A 10 42.42 -25.83 -7.02
N ALA A 11 42.38 -25.24 -8.23
CA ALA A 11 43.57 -25.00 -9.03
C ALA A 11 43.92 -23.51 -8.97
N VAL A 12 45.08 -23.21 -8.37
CA VAL A 12 45.76 -21.91 -8.35
C VAL A 12 46.63 -21.83 -9.61
N ALA A 13 46.46 -20.84 -10.44
CA ALA A 13 47.36 -20.49 -11.53
C ALA A 13 48.00 -19.14 -11.24
N LEU A 14 49.32 -19.17 -10.91
CA LEU A 14 50.21 -18.00 -10.93
C LEU A 14 50.62 -17.74 -12.38
N GLY A 15 50.51 -16.51 -12.86
CA GLY A 15 50.96 -16.07 -14.18
C GLY A 15 51.54 -14.65 -14.16
N ALA A 16 52.84 -14.60 -14.11
CA ALA A 16 53.85 -13.68 -14.68
C ALA A 16 53.52 -12.20 -14.95
N THR A 17 54.35 -11.35 -14.35
CA THR A 17 54.63 -9.94 -14.58
C THR A 17 55.14 -9.64 -15.99
N ALA A 18 54.55 -8.68 -16.67
CA ALA A 18 55.15 -8.01 -17.82
C ALA A 18 55.09 -6.49 -17.58
N THR A 19 56.26 -5.92 -17.36
CA THR A 19 56.52 -4.47 -17.30
C THR A 19 56.44 -3.89 -18.72
N SER A 20 55.60 -2.89 -18.98
CA SER A 20 55.61 -2.12 -20.20
C SER A 20 55.37 -0.63 -19.93
N ALA A 21 56.27 0.12 -20.40
CA ALA A 21 56.51 1.54 -20.56
C ALA A 21 55.27 2.48 -20.41
N GLN A 22 55.50 3.53 -19.60
CA GLN A 22 54.66 4.74 -19.49
C GLN A 22 54.70 5.51 -20.80
N THR A 23 53.54 5.69 -21.41
CA THR A 23 53.29 6.77 -22.36
C THR A 23 52.29 7.72 -21.68
N THR A 24 52.75 8.89 -21.37
CA THR A 24 51.96 10.00 -20.82
C THR A 24 50.95 10.48 -21.90
N THR A 25 49.72 10.01 -21.79
CA THR A 25 48.57 10.59 -22.53
C THR A 25 47.75 11.43 -21.57
N LYS A 26 47.63 12.72 -21.90
CA LYS A 26 46.83 13.75 -21.27
C LYS A 26 45.42 13.24 -20.93
N PRO A 27 44.83 13.47 -19.70
CA PRO A 27 43.50 13.02 -19.38
C PRO A 27 42.51 13.80 -20.24
N GLN A 28 41.87 13.10 -21.15
CA GLN A 28 40.70 13.55 -21.88
C GLN A 28 39.53 13.45 -20.88
N GLY A 29 38.94 14.59 -20.55
CA GLY A 29 37.86 14.67 -19.59
C GLY A 29 36.67 13.81 -20.02
N ASP A 30 36.31 12.88 -19.18
CA ASP A 30 35.03 12.17 -19.24
C ASP A 30 33.90 13.19 -19.11
N THR A 31 33.37 13.62 -20.23
CA THR A 31 32.07 14.30 -20.28
C THR A 31 31.00 13.26 -19.97
N LYS A 32 30.64 13.13 -18.68
CA LYS A 32 29.43 12.45 -18.23
C LYS A 32 28.28 12.97 -19.12
N PRO A 33 27.50 12.08 -19.77
CA PRO A 33 26.32 12.53 -20.53
C PRO A 33 25.45 13.38 -19.59
N ALA A 34 25.14 14.61 -20.01
CA ALA A 34 24.25 15.48 -19.24
C ALA A 34 22.91 14.74 -19.13
N GLU A 35 22.55 14.40 -17.89
CA GLU A 35 21.24 13.83 -17.56
C GLU A 35 20.20 14.85 -18.03
N GLN A 36 19.49 14.47 -19.07
CA GLN A 36 18.49 15.33 -19.72
C GLN A 36 17.39 15.62 -18.68
N ALA A 37 17.31 16.87 -18.23
CA ALA A 37 16.29 17.30 -17.29
C ALA A 37 14.90 16.87 -17.80
N PRO A 38 14.02 16.32 -16.94
CA PRO A 38 12.68 15.91 -17.35
C PRO A 38 11.97 17.07 -18.05
N ALA A 39 11.39 16.80 -19.21
CA ALA A 39 10.62 17.81 -19.95
C ALA A 39 9.55 18.41 -19.04
N PRO A 40 9.30 19.73 -19.08
CA PRO A 40 8.27 20.38 -18.28
C PRO A 40 6.92 19.69 -18.50
N ARG A 41 6.29 19.22 -17.42
CA ARG A 41 4.94 18.66 -17.50
C ARG A 41 3.99 19.73 -18.01
N ALA A 42 3.12 19.36 -18.95
CA ALA A 42 2.04 20.24 -19.37
C ALA A 42 1.23 20.70 -18.15
N PRO A 43 0.81 21.98 -18.08
CA PRO A 43 0.00 22.48 -16.97
C PRO A 43 -1.27 21.65 -16.82
N GLU A 44 -1.57 21.24 -15.59
CA GLU A 44 -2.82 20.53 -15.30
C GLU A 44 -4.00 21.47 -15.56
N PRO A 45 -5.09 20.98 -16.17
CA PRO A 45 -6.28 21.80 -16.37
C PRO A 45 -6.84 22.29 -15.01
N PRO A 46 -7.54 23.41 -14.92
CA PRO A 46 -8.06 23.94 -13.65
C PRO A 46 -9.05 22.95 -13.00
N ALA A 47 -9.04 22.90 -11.66
CA ALA A 47 -9.98 22.12 -10.87
C ALA A 47 -11.41 22.65 -11.07
N LEU A 48 -12.39 21.76 -11.07
CA LEU A 48 -13.80 22.14 -11.13
C LEU A 48 -14.30 22.52 -9.71
N PRO A 49 -15.17 23.54 -9.56
CA PRO A 49 -15.74 23.94 -8.29
C PRO A 49 -16.85 22.98 -7.83
N VAL A 50 -16.53 21.72 -7.70
CA VAL A 50 -17.47 20.63 -7.39
C VAL A 50 -16.94 19.80 -6.25
N ASN A 51 -17.82 19.38 -5.35
CA ASN A 51 -17.51 18.46 -4.28
C ASN A 51 -17.81 17.01 -4.69
N ILE A 52 -17.00 16.11 -4.17
CA ILE A 52 -17.12 14.67 -4.41
C ILE A 52 -17.19 13.99 -3.05
N ARG A 53 -18.25 13.22 -2.82
CA ARG A 53 -18.36 12.35 -1.66
C ARG A 53 -17.67 11.04 -1.99
N ILE A 54 -16.81 10.59 -1.09
CA ILE A 54 -16.08 9.32 -1.17
C ILE A 54 -16.50 8.48 0.02
N GLU A 55 -16.99 7.28 -0.23
CA GLU A 55 -17.36 6.31 0.79
C GLU A 55 -16.50 5.07 0.61
N VAL A 56 -15.79 4.68 1.65
CA VAL A 56 -14.98 3.46 1.71
C VAL A 56 -15.65 2.49 2.68
N SER A 57 -16.06 1.35 2.19
CA SER A 57 -16.67 0.28 2.96
C SER A 57 -15.69 -0.87 3.10
N ILE A 58 -15.35 -1.22 4.34
CA ILE A 58 -14.45 -2.31 4.68
C ILE A 58 -15.30 -3.41 5.29
N THR A 59 -15.33 -4.57 4.68
CA THR A 59 -15.99 -5.78 5.19
C THR A 59 -14.92 -6.76 5.65
N ASP A 60 -14.96 -7.13 6.90
CA ASP A 60 -14.01 -7.99 7.58
C ASP A 60 -14.74 -9.24 8.08
N GLN A 61 -14.35 -10.40 7.58
CA GLN A 61 -14.99 -11.68 7.86
C GLN A 61 -13.95 -12.72 8.22
N THR A 62 -14.17 -13.46 9.31
CA THR A 62 -13.36 -14.61 9.72
C THR A 62 -14.17 -15.88 9.54
N GLY A 63 -13.67 -16.81 8.73
CA GLY A 63 -14.34 -18.07 8.41
C GLY A 63 -15.78 -17.86 7.94
N ASN A 64 -16.70 -18.61 8.53
CA ASN A 64 -18.15 -18.51 8.27
C ASN A 64 -18.87 -17.56 9.24
N GLY A 65 -18.13 -16.74 9.99
CA GLY A 65 -18.69 -15.79 10.93
C GLY A 65 -19.46 -14.65 10.25
N THR A 66 -20.22 -13.90 11.05
CA THR A 66 -20.93 -12.71 10.55
C THR A 66 -19.93 -11.64 10.13
N PRO A 67 -19.99 -11.12 8.89
CA PRO A 67 -19.10 -10.07 8.44
C PRO A 67 -19.27 -8.79 9.27
N ALA A 68 -18.17 -8.22 9.71
CA ALA A 68 -18.13 -6.90 10.32
C ALA A 68 -17.92 -5.83 9.24
N ARG A 69 -18.86 -4.92 9.07
CA ARG A 69 -18.78 -3.84 8.08
C ARG A 69 -18.48 -2.51 8.77
N LYS A 70 -17.52 -1.77 8.23
CA LYS A 70 -17.18 -0.41 8.63
C LYS A 70 -17.24 0.50 7.42
N VAL A 71 -17.82 1.68 7.59
CA VAL A 71 -17.95 2.67 6.51
C VAL A 71 -17.30 3.96 6.96
N VAL A 72 -16.44 4.50 6.10
CA VAL A 72 -15.81 5.81 6.24
C VAL A 72 -16.29 6.68 5.11
N SER A 73 -16.84 7.86 5.40
CA SER A 73 -17.33 8.80 4.39
C SER A 73 -16.62 10.14 4.55
N MET A 74 -16.21 10.72 3.42
CA MET A 74 -15.54 12.01 3.36
C MET A 74 -15.99 12.81 2.14
N ILE A 75 -15.80 14.13 2.16
CA ILE A 75 -16.05 15.03 1.04
C ILE A 75 -14.76 15.75 0.69
N ALA A 76 -14.43 15.79 -0.59
CA ALA A 76 -13.30 16.53 -1.12
C ALA A 76 -13.72 17.34 -2.35
N GLY A 77 -13.08 18.48 -2.59
CA GLY A 77 -13.18 19.17 -3.88
C GLY A 77 -12.44 18.41 -4.98
N ASP A 78 -12.77 18.71 -6.24
CA ASP A 78 -12.01 18.19 -7.38
C ASP A 78 -10.52 18.49 -7.23
N ARG A 79 -9.65 17.46 -7.35
CA ARG A 79 -8.19 17.51 -7.20
C ARG A 79 -7.67 17.92 -5.81
N GLN A 80 -8.54 17.98 -4.81
CA GLN A 80 -8.14 18.28 -3.44
C GLN A 80 -7.83 16.99 -2.67
N ASN A 81 -6.77 17.03 -1.86
CA ASN A 81 -6.49 15.94 -0.93
C ASN A 81 -7.44 16.00 0.25
N THR A 82 -7.95 14.86 0.65
CA THR A 82 -8.70 14.69 1.89
C THR A 82 -8.21 13.47 2.64
N ASN A 83 -8.33 13.46 3.95
CA ASN A 83 -7.96 12.30 4.76
C ASN A 83 -8.86 12.15 5.98
N ILE A 84 -8.97 10.92 6.44
CA ILE A 84 -9.57 10.56 7.73
C ILE A 84 -8.56 9.70 8.48
N ARG A 85 -8.41 10.00 9.77
CA ARG A 85 -7.60 9.23 10.72
C ARG A 85 -8.51 8.84 11.89
N SER A 86 -8.71 7.55 12.06
CA SER A 86 -9.50 6.99 13.16
C SER A 86 -8.67 5.94 13.88
N SER A 87 -8.45 6.13 15.17
CA SER A 87 -7.73 5.17 15.99
C SER A 87 -8.40 5.00 17.34
N ALA A 88 -8.30 3.79 17.89
CA ALA A 88 -8.74 3.47 19.22
C ALA A 88 -7.74 2.52 19.89
N SER A 89 -7.46 2.75 21.18
CA SER A 89 -6.68 1.83 22.00
C SER A 89 -7.62 0.86 22.72
N VAL A 90 -7.47 -0.41 22.42
CA VAL A 90 -8.31 -1.47 22.98
C VAL A 90 -7.51 -2.24 24.05
N PRO A 91 -8.02 -2.38 25.29
CA PRO A 91 -7.36 -3.16 26.30
C PRO A 91 -7.39 -4.66 25.94
N VAL A 92 -6.25 -5.32 26.08
CA VAL A 92 -6.08 -6.74 25.86
C VAL A 92 -5.44 -7.34 27.10
N LYS A 93 -6.07 -8.36 27.67
CA LYS A 93 -5.56 -9.08 28.83
C LYS A 93 -5.01 -10.43 28.40
N SER A 94 -3.74 -10.68 28.68
CA SER A 94 -3.14 -11.99 28.46
C SER A 94 -3.63 -13.01 29.48
N PRO A 95 -3.86 -14.27 29.08
CA PRO A 95 -4.21 -15.34 30.00
C PRO A 95 -3.17 -15.48 31.12
N GLY A 96 -3.61 -15.56 32.36
CA GLY A 96 -2.73 -15.70 33.53
C GLY A 96 -1.96 -14.43 33.92
N SER A 97 -2.11 -13.32 33.18
CA SER A 97 -1.49 -12.04 33.53
C SER A 97 -2.46 -11.11 34.22
N THR A 98 -1.96 -10.39 35.22
CA THR A 98 -2.67 -9.25 35.84
C THR A 98 -2.47 -7.95 35.08
N MET A 99 -1.51 -7.92 34.09
CA MET A 99 -1.20 -6.76 33.31
C MET A 99 -2.20 -6.60 32.14
N ILE A 100 -2.65 -5.38 31.94
CA ILE A 100 -3.47 -4.98 30.80
C ILE A 100 -2.55 -4.33 29.77
N ASN A 101 -2.49 -4.91 28.58
CA ASN A 101 -1.83 -4.32 27.42
C ASN A 101 -2.85 -3.57 26.57
N TYR A 102 -2.41 -2.57 25.81
CA TYR A 102 -3.26 -1.84 24.89
C TYR A 102 -2.83 -2.10 23.45
N ARG A 103 -3.80 -2.37 22.59
CA ARG A 103 -3.57 -2.48 21.14
C ARG A 103 -4.29 -1.37 20.41
N ASN A 104 -3.63 -0.81 19.41
CA ASN A 104 -4.24 0.18 18.57
C ASN A 104 -5.01 -0.49 17.42
N VAL A 105 -6.21 0.00 17.20
CA VAL A 105 -7.07 -0.32 16.06
C VAL A 105 -7.15 0.95 15.22
N THR A 106 -6.88 0.85 13.92
CA THR A 106 -6.73 2.04 13.10
C THR A 106 -7.44 1.89 11.75
N ILE A 107 -8.07 2.96 11.31
CA ILE A 107 -8.54 3.13 9.92
C ILE A 107 -8.04 4.48 9.46
N ASN A 108 -7.11 4.48 8.52
CA ASN A 108 -6.58 5.66 7.88
C ASN A 108 -6.96 5.63 6.40
N VAL A 109 -7.57 6.68 5.91
CA VAL A 109 -7.93 6.82 4.51
C VAL A 109 -7.42 8.16 4.00
N ASP A 110 -6.66 8.11 2.91
CA ASP A 110 -6.23 9.26 2.14
C ASP A 110 -6.88 9.18 0.77
N ALA A 111 -7.45 10.27 0.27
CA ALA A 111 -8.06 10.28 -1.04
C ALA A 111 -7.81 11.59 -1.78
N ARG A 112 -7.56 11.48 -3.08
CA ARG A 112 -7.52 12.61 -4.01
C ARG A 112 -8.39 12.28 -5.21
N PRO A 113 -9.63 12.80 -5.26
CA PRO A 113 -10.51 12.62 -6.41
C PRO A 113 -10.18 13.63 -7.51
N THR A 114 -10.38 13.23 -8.76
CA THR A 114 -10.23 14.09 -9.94
C THR A 114 -11.32 13.74 -10.94
N ILE A 115 -12.14 14.71 -11.34
CA ILE A 115 -13.16 14.50 -12.37
C ILE A 115 -12.49 14.30 -13.72
N VAL A 116 -12.89 13.25 -14.44
CA VAL A 116 -12.37 12.95 -15.78
C VAL A 116 -13.02 13.91 -16.77
N GLN A 117 -12.28 14.87 -17.32
CA GLN A 117 -12.81 15.97 -18.13
C GLN A 117 -13.61 15.53 -19.37
N LYS A 118 -13.20 14.43 -20.03
CA LYS A 118 -13.89 13.89 -21.19
C LYS A 118 -15.13 13.05 -20.82
N GLU A 119 -15.21 12.63 -19.58
CA GLU A 119 -16.27 11.78 -19.02
C GLU A 119 -16.68 12.32 -17.63
N PRO A 120 -17.43 13.43 -17.59
CA PRO A 120 -17.70 14.15 -16.33
C PRO A 120 -18.52 13.36 -15.31
N ASN A 121 -19.00 12.17 -15.68
CA ASN A 121 -19.63 11.20 -14.78
C ASN A 121 -18.63 10.24 -14.14
N LYS A 122 -17.34 10.33 -14.48
CA LYS A 122 -16.27 9.48 -13.95
C LYS A 122 -15.32 10.27 -13.07
N VAL A 123 -14.87 9.61 -12.00
CA VAL A 123 -13.93 10.15 -11.03
C VAL A 123 -12.70 9.25 -10.98
N LEU A 124 -11.54 9.80 -11.30
CA LEU A 124 -10.26 9.19 -11.00
C LEU A 124 -9.94 9.44 -9.53
N ILE A 125 -9.70 8.40 -8.76
CA ILE A 125 -9.32 8.51 -7.35
C ILE A 125 -7.94 7.91 -7.14
N THR A 126 -7.06 8.67 -6.49
CA THR A 126 -5.89 8.10 -5.82
C THR A 126 -6.29 7.87 -4.37
N LEU A 127 -6.29 6.60 -3.95
CA LEU A 127 -6.71 6.16 -2.63
C LEU A 127 -5.54 5.51 -1.90
N GLY A 128 -5.31 5.91 -0.65
CA GLY A 128 -4.48 5.21 0.31
C GLY A 128 -5.37 4.71 1.46
N LEU A 129 -5.26 3.44 1.80
CA LEU A 129 -5.99 2.81 2.90
C LEU A 129 -5.03 2.07 3.80
N GLU A 130 -5.13 2.32 5.10
CA GLU A 130 -4.50 1.52 6.14
C GLU A 130 -5.58 1.08 7.12
N TYR A 131 -5.74 -0.21 7.26
CA TYR A 131 -6.70 -0.82 8.17
C TYR A 131 -6.00 -1.81 9.09
N LEU A 132 -5.97 -1.48 10.37
CA LEU A 132 -5.50 -2.34 11.44
C LEU A 132 -6.70 -2.71 12.32
N PRO A 133 -7.29 -3.89 12.11
CA PRO A 133 -8.50 -4.31 12.81
C PRO A 133 -8.23 -4.74 14.23
N ARG A 134 -9.31 -4.84 15.01
CA ARG A 134 -9.30 -5.58 16.27
C ARG A 134 -9.25 -7.08 15.95
N SER A 135 -8.35 -7.83 16.59
CA SER A 135 -8.48 -9.29 16.62
C SER A 135 -9.85 -9.67 17.21
N ALA A 136 -10.58 -10.51 16.49
CA ALA A 136 -11.93 -10.90 16.87
C ALA A 136 -11.93 -11.99 17.96
N GLY A 137 -10.78 -12.50 18.35
CA GLY A 137 -10.70 -13.74 19.05
C GLY A 137 -10.29 -13.76 20.49
N GLY A 138 -10.41 -14.92 21.03
CA GLY A 138 -10.02 -15.31 22.37
C GLY A 138 -8.52 -15.54 22.52
N GLN A 139 -8.16 -16.37 23.47
CA GLN A 139 -6.79 -16.57 23.94
C GLN A 139 -5.78 -17.08 22.87
N GLU A 140 -6.24 -17.77 21.84
CA GLU A 140 -5.39 -18.37 20.79
C GLU A 140 -4.89 -17.37 19.75
N GLU A 141 -5.60 -16.25 19.55
CA GLU A 141 -5.20 -15.20 18.59
C GLU A 141 -4.13 -14.23 19.10
N MET A 142 -3.71 -14.36 20.34
CA MET A 142 -2.58 -13.55 20.84
C MET A 142 -1.24 -13.99 20.25
N GLU A 143 -1.13 -15.21 19.76
CA GLU A 143 0.06 -15.75 19.10
C GLU A 143 0.00 -15.53 17.57
N ALA A 144 -1.18 -15.46 16.98
CA ALA A 144 -1.34 -15.08 15.59
C ALA A 144 -1.13 -13.56 15.43
N GLY A 145 -0.19 -13.18 14.59
CA GLY A 145 0.11 -11.78 14.30
C GLY A 145 -1.14 -11.01 13.86
N MET A 146 -1.19 -9.71 14.12
CA MET A 146 -2.27 -8.86 13.60
C MET A 146 -2.07 -8.65 12.10
N ALA A 147 -2.96 -9.20 11.28
CA ALA A 147 -2.98 -8.87 9.87
C ALA A 147 -3.44 -7.41 9.68
N SER A 148 -2.60 -6.61 9.06
CA SER A 148 -2.94 -5.25 8.63
C SER A 148 -3.13 -5.22 7.12
N LEU A 149 -4.08 -4.41 6.65
CA LEU A 149 -4.24 -4.12 5.25
C LEU A 149 -3.70 -2.72 4.98
N SER A 150 -2.73 -2.62 4.07
CA SER A 150 -2.21 -1.33 3.60
C SER A 150 -2.17 -1.35 2.08
N GLU A 151 -2.89 -0.42 1.47
CA GLU A 151 -3.07 -0.36 0.02
C GLU A 151 -2.91 1.07 -0.50
N ARG A 152 -2.39 1.19 -1.72
CA ARG A 152 -2.40 2.44 -2.46
C ARG A 152 -2.81 2.15 -3.90
N LEU A 153 -3.92 2.74 -4.33
CA LEU A 153 -4.60 2.44 -5.58
C LEU A 153 -4.91 3.72 -6.36
N GLY A 154 -4.84 3.61 -7.69
CA GLY A 154 -5.38 4.59 -8.62
C GLY A 154 -6.47 3.94 -9.46
N LEU A 155 -7.71 4.46 -9.40
CA LEU A 155 -8.86 3.82 -10.06
C LEU A 155 -9.84 4.86 -10.60
N ILE A 156 -10.57 4.48 -11.64
CA ILE A 156 -11.62 5.31 -12.22
C ILE A 156 -12.97 4.69 -11.84
N LEU A 157 -13.79 5.49 -11.15
CA LEU A 157 -15.12 5.11 -10.70
C LEU A 157 -16.18 5.86 -11.49
N GLU A 158 -17.32 5.22 -11.75
CA GLU A 158 -18.51 5.89 -12.21
C GLU A 158 -19.24 6.51 -11.02
N SER A 159 -19.64 7.78 -11.14
CA SER A 159 -20.27 8.52 -10.06
C SER A 159 -21.53 7.82 -9.51
N GLY A 160 -21.54 7.58 -8.20
CA GLY A 160 -22.61 6.93 -7.47
C GLY A 160 -22.63 5.40 -7.56
N LYS A 161 -21.73 4.76 -8.31
CA LYS A 161 -21.66 3.31 -8.38
C LYS A 161 -20.58 2.75 -7.45
N PRO A 162 -20.91 1.79 -6.58
CA PRO A 162 -19.94 1.09 -5.77
C PRO A 162 -19.07 0.15 -6.64
N MET A 163 -17.79 0.06 -6.29
CA MET A 163 -16.84 -0.84 -6.91
C MET A 163 -16.00 -1.56 -5.82
N MET A 164 -15.96 -2.88 -5.90
CA MET A 164 -15.01 -3.65 -5.11
C MET A 164 -13.61 -3.39 -5.68
N ILE A 165 -12.72 -2.85 -4.87
CA ILE A 165 -11.37 -2.43 -5.29
C ILE A 165 -10.30 -3.41 -4.85
N SER A 166 -10.51 -4.08 -3.74
CA SER A 166 -9.59 -5.10 -3.26
C SER A 166 -10.28 -6.18 -2.43
N GLN A 167 -9.61 -7.31 -2.37
CA GLN A 167 -9.96 -8.41 -1.50
C GLN A 167 -8.66 -9.06 -1.04
N ALA A 168 -8.39 -8.97 0.25
CA ALA A 168 -7.22 -9.57 0.88
C ALA A 168 -7.63 -10.76 1.76
N ALA A 169 -6.84 -11.83 1.69
CA ALA A 169 -6.91 -12.94 2.62
C ALA A 169 -5.77 -12.84 3.63
N ASP A 170 -6.04 -13.14 4.87
CA ASP A 170 -5.00 -13.26 5.89
C ASP A 170 -4.18 -14.54 5.63
N PRO A 171 -2.85 -14.46 5.54
CA PRO A 171 -2.01 -15.64 5.30
C PRO A 171 -1.97 -16.63 6.47
N THR A 172 -2.44 -16.23 7.64
CA THR A 172 -2.35 -17.02 8.89
C THR A 172 -3.70 -17.51 9.40
N SER A 173 -4.81 -17.03 8.83
CA SER A 173 -6.17 -17.37 9.28
C SER A 173 -7.18 -17.37 8.13
N ASP A 174 -8.40 -17.85 8.39
CA ASP A 174 -9.53 -17.83 7.44
C ASP A 174 -10.13 -16.43 7.24
N ARG A 175 -9.42 -15.40 7.64
CA ARG A 175 -9.90 -14.03 7.57
C ARG A 175 -9.80 -13.47 6.16
N LYS A 176 -10.85 -12.77 5.77
CA LYS A 176 -10.99 -12.11 4.48
C LYS A 176 -11.42 -10.66 4.69
N ILE A 177 -10.69 -9.74 4.09
CA ILE A 177 -11.02 -8.32 4.09
C ILE A 177 -11.38 -7.92 2.67
N THR A 178 -12.56 -7.32 2.50
CA THR A 178 -13.02 -6.79 1.21
C THR A 178 -13.22 -5.29 1.33
N VAL A 179 -12.70 -4.55 0.35
CA VAL A 179 -12.83 -3.09 0.29
C VAL A 179 -13.64 -2.70 -0.94
N GLU A 180 -14.65 -1.89 -0.71
CA GLU A 180 -15.52 -1.31 -1.73
C GLU A 180 -15.49 0.21 -1.61
N VAL A 181 -15.44 0.90 -2.75
CA VAL A 181 -15.42 2.37 -2.81
C VAL A 181 -16.52 2.89 -3.70
N THR A 182 -17.17 3.94 -3.25
CA THR A 182 -18.14 4.72 -4.02
C THR A 182 -17.71 6.16 -4.06
N ALA A 183 -17.67 6.76 -5.24
CA ALA A 183 -17.45 8.19 -5.43
C ALA A 183 -18.69 8.82 -6.01
N THR A 184 -19.22 9.87 -5.38
CA THR A 184 -20.43 10.56 -5.85
C THR A 184 -20.14 12.05 -6.04
N ILE A 185 -20.31 12.54 -7.27
CA ILE A 185 -20.20 13.96 -7.59
C ILE A 185 -21.45 14.65 -7.04
N LEU A 186 -21.25 15.63 -6.15
CA LEU A 186 -22.30 16.42 -5.55
C LEU A 186 -22.58 17.63 -6.44
N LYS A 187 -23.83 17.78 -6.86
CA LYS A 187 -24.30 18.91 -7.69
C LYS A 187 -24.90 20.01 -6.81
#